data_d00f9bcded76b67ca27d6c5265fe77c1
#
_entry.id   d00f9bcded76b67ca27d6c5265fe77c1
#
_cell.length_a   1.000
_cell.length_b   1.000
_cell.length_c   1.000
_cell.angle_alpha   90.00
_cell.angle_beta   90.00
_cell.angle_gamma   90.00
#
_symmetry.space_group_name_H-M   'P 1'
#
loop_
_entity.id
_entity.type
_entity.pdbx_description
1 polymer ?
#
loop_
_entity_poly.entity_id
_entity_poly.type
_entity_poly.pdbx_seq_one_letter_code
_entity_poly.pdbx_strand_id
1 'polypeptide(L)'
;MKQMKRFAALLLTAVLALSLPLSTLAAGTIEVTEDVSVTDTYDWTRFKGKNITLNVYNWGEYISNGSDDSVDVVSAFQKLTGIHVNYTTFDSNESLYAKLRSGAADYDVIIPSDYMVAKMISEGMLAKLDYGNIPNFQNIDEEYRNADYDPTNEYSVPYMLCTTGIIYNTTMVDKAPTSWADLWDERYSGNMLMFNNSRDAYAIAAFATGNSINPQSTEEVDEVVEKLKTQKPL
;
A
#
# COMPACT_ATOMS: atom_id res chain seq x y z
N MET A 1 -13.98 -34.64 63.24
CA MET A 1 -12.78 -33.85 62.84
C MET A 1 -11.95 -34.49 61.70
N LYS A 2 -11.75 -35.81 61.59
CA LYS A 2 -10.96 -36.42 60.48
C LYS A 2 -11.67 -36.34 59.13
N GLN A 3 -12.99 -36.39 59.05
CA GLN A 3 -13.73 -36.31 57.77
C GLN A 3 -13.77 -34.88 57.17
N MET A 4 -13.86 -33.86 58.02
CA MET A 4 -13.82 -32.46 57.57
C MET A 4 -12.49 -32.07 56.92
N LYS A 5 -11.37 -32.63 57.44
CA LYS A 5 -10.03 -32.37 56.86
C LYS A 5 -9.82 -33.03 55.49
N ARG A 6 -10.52 -34.14 55.22
CA ARG A 6 -10.47 -34.80 53.89
C ARG A 6 -11.32 -34.06 52.81
N PHE A 7 -12.44 -33.46 53.24
CA PHE A 7 -13.24 -32.61 52.31
C PHE A 7 -12.56 -31.29 52.02
N ALA A 8 -11.89 -30.68 52.99
CA ALA A 8 -11.13 -29.45 52.73
C ALA A 8 -9.90 -29.67 51.82
N ALA A 9 -9.25 -30.82 51.92
CA ALA A 9 -8.12 -31.15 51.02
C ALA A 9 -8.58 -31.44 49.58
N LEU A 10 -9.75 -32.09 49.41
CA LEU A 10 -10.33 -32.36 48.08
C LEU A 10 -10.85 -31.08 47.41
N LEU A 11 -11.40 -30.12 48.16
CA LEU A 11 -11.83 -28.81 47.64
C LEU A 11 -10.60 -27.94 47.24
N LEU A 12 -9.51 -28.02 47.99
CA LEU A 12 -8.30 -27.25 47.69
C LEU A 12 -7.60 -27.79 46.41
N THR A 13 -7.60 -29.12 46.20
CA THR A 13 -7.05 -29.71 44.98
C THR A 13 -7.95 -29.46 43.76
N ALA A 14 -9.26 -29.38 43.89
CA ALA A 14 -10.16 -29.02 42.80
C ALA A 14 -10.04 -27.53 42.41
N VAL A 15 -9.79 -26.64 43.34
CA VAL A 15 -9.58 -25.20 43.07
C VAL A 15 -8.21 -24.95 42.45
N LEU A 16 -7.16 -25.70 42.86
CA LEU A 16 -5.85 -25.60 42.18
C LEU A 16 -5.83 -26.19 40.76
N ALA A 17 -6.70 -27.14 40.46
CA ALA A 17 -6.80 -27.71 39.10
C ALA A 17 -7.56 -26.78 38.11
N LEU A 18 -8.37 -25.83 38.63
CA LEU A 18 -9.08 -24.82 37.83
C LEU A 18 -8.28 -23.53 37.62
N SER A 19 -7.15 -23.37 38.28
CA SER A 19 -6.27 -22.20 38.16
C SER A 19 -5.01 -22.46 37.31
N LEU A 20 -4.99 -23.53 36.50
CA LEU A 20 -3.99 -23.61 35.45
C LEU A 20 -4.25 -22.45 34.49
N PRO A 21 -3.27 -21.55 34.29
CA PRO A 21 -3.43 -20.56 33.22
C PRO A 21 -3.71 -21.33 31.94
N LEU A 22 -4.78 -20.99 31.22
CA LEU A 22 -4.86 -21.32 29.81
C LEU A 22 -3.59 -20.71 29.20
N SER A 23 -2.57 -21.53 29.02
CA SER A 23 -1.45 -21.15 28.19
C SER A 23 -2.07 -20.91 26.81
N THR A 24 -2.29 -19.65 26.48
CA THR A 24 -2.41 -19.28 25.09
C THR A 24 -1.15 -19.83 24.46
N LEU A 25 -1.25 -20.90 23.68
CA LEU A 25 -0.14 -21.34 22.85
C LEU A 25 0.27 -20.08 22.07
N ALA A 26 1.48 -19.60 22.32
CA ALA A 26 2.06 -18.57 21.49
C ALA A 26 2.01 -19.11 20.05
N ALA A 27 1.48 -18.31 19.12
CA ALA A 27 1.47 -18.69 17.72
C ALA A 27 2.89 -19.09 17.31
N GLY A 28 3.05 -20.26 16.71
CA GLY A 28 4.31 -20.70 16.15
C GLY A 28 4.67 -19.84 14.95
N THR A 29 5.89 -19.96 14.50
CA THR A 29 6.40 -19.22 13.34
C THR A 29 6.84 -20.21 12.27
N ILE A 30 6.41 -19.98 11.03
CA ILE A 30 6.84 -20.73 9.85
C ILE A 30 7.92 -19.90 9.15
N GLU A 31 9.12 -20.42 9.07
CA GLU A 31 10.22 -19.84 8.31
C GLU A 31 9.99 -20.12 6.81
N VAL A 32 9.89 -19.07 6.00
CA VAL A 32 9.64 -19.15 4.55
C VAL A 32 10.95 -19.05 3.78
N THR A 33 11.77 -18.09 4.14
CA THR A 33 13.15 -17.88 3.69
C THR A 33 14.01 -17.54 4.90
N GLU A 34 15.30 -17.31 4.71
CA GLU A 34 16.22 -16.87 5.78
C GLU A 34 15.71 -15.56 6.46
N ASP A 35 15.10 -14.67 5.67
CA ASP A 35 14.68 -13.34 6.13
C ASP A 35 13.15 -13.19 6.32
N VAL A 36 12.36 -14.20 5.93
CA VAL A 36 10.90 -14.13 5.98
C VAL A 36 10.32 -15.24 6.83
N SER A 37 9.57 -14.85 7.84
CA SER A 37 8.76 -15.77 8.63
C SER A 37 7.32 -15.27 8.73
N VAL A 38 6.37 -16.18 8.88
CA VAL A 38 4.94 -15.91 9.06
C VAL A 38 4.40 -16.68 10.25
N THR A 39 3.27 -16.25 10.80
CA THR A 39 2.62 -16.99 11.90
C THR A 39 1.96 -18.28 11.37
N ASP A 40 1.90 -19.30 12.19
CA ASP A 40 1.23 -20.57 11.89
C ASP A 40 -0.28 -20.56 12.18
N THR A 41 -0.82 -19.41 12.56
CA THR A 41 -2.26 -19.23 12.85
C THR A 41 -3.16 -19.28 11.63
N TYR A 42 -2.58 -19.32 10.44
CA TYR A 42 -3.28 -19.39 9.17
C TYR A 42 -2.77 -20.55 8.32
N ASP A 43 -3.65 -21.29 7.66
CA ASP A 43 -3.26 -22.34 6.72
C ASP A 43 -2.77 -21.75 5.39
N TRP A 44 -1.51 -21.36 5.37
CA TRP A 44 -0.84 -20.81 4.20
C TRP A 44 -0.76 -21.81 3.03
N THR A 45 -0.88 -23.10 3.30
CA THR A 45 -0.70 -24.18 2.33
C THR A 45 -1.99 -24.63 1.67
N ARG A 46 -3.15 -24.09 2.05
CA ARG A 46 -4.49 -24.48 1.60
C ARG A 46 -4.69 -24.47 0.08
N PHE A 47 -3.83 -23.75 -0.63
CA PHE A 47 -3.87 -23.65 -2.10
C PHE A 47 -2.78 -24.44 -2.81
N LYS A 48 -1.85 -25.08 -2.08
CA LYS A 48 -0.80 -25.89 -2.71
C LYS A 48 -1.39 -27.00 -3.58
N GLY A 49 -0.85 -27.14 -4.80
CA GLY A 49 -1.31 -28.14 -5.77
C GLY A 49 -2.62 -27.82 -6.50
N LYS A 50 -3.23 -26.65 -6.26
CA LYS A 50 -4.47 -26.24 -6.95
C LYS A 50 -4.25 -25.48 -8.26
N ASN A 51 -2.98 -25.27 -8.67
CA ASN A 51 -2.61 -24.54 -9.90
C ASN A 51 -3.29 -23.18 -10.05
N ILE A 52 -3.34 -22.42 -8.96
CA ILE A 52 -3.91 -21.05 -8.95
C ILE A 52 -2.85 -20.07 -9.43
N THR A 53 -3.25 -19.16 -10.30
CA THR A 53 -2.47 -17.99 -10.72
C THR A 53 -3.16 -16.72 -10.24
N LEU A 54 -2.41 -15.78 -9.71
CA LEU A 54 -2.83 -14.46 -9.28
C LEU A 54 -2.16 -13.42 -10.17
N ASN A 55 -2.94 -12.58 -10.84
CA ASN A 55 -2.45 -11.51 -11.69
C ASN A 55 -2.44 -10.19 -10.89
N VAL A 56 -1.25 -9.65 -10.66
CA VAL A 56 -1.03 -8.43 -9.87
C VAL A 56 -0.48 -7.31 -10.75
N TYR A 57 -1.05 -6.11 -10.61
CA TYR A 57 -0.62 -4.91 -11.33
C TYR A 57 -0.32 -3.78 -10.35
N ASN A 58 0.94 -3.40 -10.23
CA ASN A 58 1.44 -2.47 -9.23
C ASN A 58 2.40 -1.46 -9.83
N TRP A 59 2.79 -0.46 -9.04
CA TRP A 59 3.91 0.42 -9.33
C TRP A 59 5.24 -0.34 -9.28
N GLY A 60 6.25 0.14 -10.04
CA GLY A 60 7.53 -0.54 -10.17
C GLY A 60 8.25 -0.78 -8.85
N GLU A 61 8.25 0.23 -7.98
CA GLU A 61 9.08 0.26 -6.76
C GLU A 61 8.27 0.00 -5.46
N TYR A 62 7.06 -0.55 -5.55
CA TYR A 62 6.18 -0.70 -4.39
C TYR A 62 6.26 -2.06 -3.69
N ILE A 63 7.22 -2.91 -4.04
CA ILE A 63 7.45 -4.20 -3.39
C ILE A 63 8.93 -4.58 -3.49
N SER A 64 9.47 -5.20 -2.44
CA SER A 64 10.81 -5.76 -2.47
C SER A 64 10.88 -6.95 -3.43
N ASN A 65 11.87 -6.95 -4.31
CA ASN A 65 12.01 -7.91 -5.41
C ASN A 65 13.30 -8.74 -5.37
N GLY A 66 14.06 -8.67 -4.28
CA GLY A 66 15.33 -9.36 -4.11
C GLY A 66 16.56 -8.59 -4.61
N SER A 67 16.40 -7.37 -5.11
CA SER A 67 17.52 -6.49 -5.43
C SER A 67 18.08 -5.81 -4.17
N ASP A 68 19.35 -5.37 -4.23
CA ASP A 68 20.01 -4.59 -3.18
C ASP A 68 19.88 -5.19 -1.77
N ASP A 69 20.10 -6.52 -1.66
CA ASP A 69 19.94 -7.30 -0.42
C ASP A 69 18.53 -7.28 0.17
N SER A 70 17.51 -6.91 -0.61
CA SER A 70 16.11 -6.97 -0.19
C SER A 70 15.51 -8.37 -0.36
N VAL A 71 14.40 -8.63 0.34
CA VAL A 71 13.67 -9.89 0.20
C VAL A 71 12.85 -9.92 -1.09
N ASP A 72 12.88 -11.01 -1.85
CA ASP A 72 11.91 -11.25 -2.92
C ASP A 72 10.58 -11.73 -2.33
N VAL A 73 9.69 -10.76 -2.08
CA VAL A 73 8.38 -11.01 -1.44
C VAL A 73 7.48 -11.88 -2.30
N VAL A 74 7.50 -11.70 -3.63
CA VAL A 74 6.68 -12.50 -4.56
C VAL A 74 7.13 -13.96 -4.55
N SER A 75 8.43 -14.21 -4.63
CA SER A 75 8.99 -15.57 -4.55
C SER A 75 8.70 -16.24 -3.20
N ALA A 76 8.83 -15.49 -2.10
CA ALA A 76 8.50 -15.98 -0.76
C ALA A 76 7.01 -16.37 -0.65
N PHE A 77 6.11 -15.53 -1.16
CA PHE A 77 4.67 -15.80 -1.19
C PHE A 77 4.35 -17.06 -2.02
N GLN A 78 4.93 -17.20 -3.22
CA GLN A 78 4.74 -18.38 -4.08
C GLN A 78 5.24 -19.66 -3.39
N LYS A 79 6.42 -19.60 -2.78
CA LYS A 79 7.00 -20.73 -2.03
C LYS A 79 6.10 -21.16 -0.87
N LEU A 80 5.57 -20.20 -0.13
CA LEU A 80 4.70 -20.43 1.03
C LEU A 80 3.35 -21.03 0.63
N THR A 81 2.68 -20.42 -0.36
CA THR A 81 1.26 -20.68 -0.66
C THR A 81 1.05 -21.68 -1.79
N GLY A 82 2.03 -21.82 -2.69
CA GLY A 82 1.89 -22.58 -3.94
C GLY A 82 1.03 -21.86 -5.00
N ILE A 83 0.68 -20.61 -4.80
CA ILE A 83 0.00 -19.76 -5.79
C ILE A 83 1.06 -19.16 -6.72
N HIS A 84 0.90 -19.30 -8.02
CA HIS A 84 1.73 -18.59 -9.00
C HIS A 84 1.30 -17.12 -9.10
N VAL A 85 2.26 -16.19 -9.14
CA VAL A 85 1.97 -14.75 -9.23
C VAL A 85 2.55 -14.19 -10.53
N ASN A 86 1.66 -13.72 -11.41
CA ASN A 86 2.03 -12.89 -12.56
C ASN A 86 2.07 -11.43 -12.07
N TYR A 87 3.27 -10.97 -11.71
CA TYR A 87 3.46 -9.61 -11.24
C TYR A 87 3.89 -8.72 -12.41
N THR A 88 3.12 -7.68 -12.67
CA THR A 88 3.39 -6.70 -13.73
C THR A 88 3.33 -5.29 -13.17
N THR A 89 4.01 -4.34 -13.81
CA THR A 89 4.10 -2.96 -13.35
C THR A 89 3.53 -1.97 -14.36
N PHE A 90 3.14 -0.80 -13.85
CA PHE A 90 2.69 0.34 -14.65
C PHE A 90 3.42 1.62 -14.22
N ASP A 91 3.46 2.59 -15.14
CA ASP A 91 4.16 3.85 -14.95
C ASP A 91 3.23 5.02 -14.57
N SER A 92 1.92 4.87 -14.81
CA SER A 92 0.92 5.88 -14.47
C SER A 92 -0.45 5.28 -14.22
N ASN A 93 -1.26 5.93 -13.36
CA ASN A 93 -2.65 5.52 -13.13
C ASN A 93 -3.48 5.56 -14.42
N GLU A 94 -3.18 6.48 -15.32
CA GLU A 94 -3.87 6.64 -16.59
C GLU A 94 -3.60 5.44 -17.51
N SER A 95 -2.36 4.93 -17.56
CA SER A 95 -2.00 3.73 -18.35
C SER A 95 -2.64 2.48 -17.75
N LEU A 96 -2.64 2.34 -16.42
CA LEU A 96 -3.36 1.28 -15.71
C LEU A 96 -4.85 1.30 -16.07
N TYR A 97 -5.49 2.45 -15.91
CA TYR A 97 -6.92 2.62 -16.16
C TYR A 97 -7.27 2.32 -17.63
N ALA A 98 -6.51 2.85 -18.59
CA ALA A 98 -6.74 2.61 -20.01
C ALA A 98 -6.65 1.12 -20.36
N LYS A 99 -5.67 0.41 -19.78
CA LYS A 99 -5.48 -1.02 -20.00
C LYS A 99 -6.66 -1.85 -19.46
N LEU A 100 -7.10 -1.56 -18.24
CA LEU A 100 -8.25 -2.25 -17.64
C LEU A 100 -9.54 -1.97 -18.39
N ARG A 101 -9.79 -0.70 -18.74
CA ARG A 101 -10.99 -0.30 -19.46
C ARG A 101 -11.08 -0.90 -20.87
N SER A 102 -9.95 -1.17 -21.53
CA SER A 102 -9.92 -1.81 -22.83
C SER A 102 -10.32 -3.30 -22.81
N GLY A 103 -10.37 -3.93 -21.62
CA GLY A 103 -10.57 -5.38 -21.49
C GLY A 103 -9.40 -6.22 -22.05
N ALA A 104 -8.25 -5.60 -22.30
CA ALA A 104 -7.08 -6.29 -22.85
C ALA A 104 -6.37 -7.20 -21.83
N ALA A 105 -6.65 -7.06 -20.56
CA ALA A 105 -6.07 -7.88 -19.50
C ALA A 105 -6.99 -7.90 -18.27
N ASP A 106 -7.05 -9.07 -17.64
CA ASP A 106 -7.72 -9.26 -16.37
C ASP A 106 -6.68 -9.30 -15.24
N TYR A 107 -6.93 -8.53 -14.20
CA TYR A 107 -6.12 -8.52 -12.99
C TYR A 107 -6.98 -8.84 -11.76
N ASP A 108 -6.40 -9.61 -10.85
CA ASP A 108 -7.03 -9.98 -9.58
C ASP A 108 -6.78 -8.93 -8.51
N VAL A 109 -5.58 -8.31 -8.54
CA VAL A 109 -5.16 -7.26 -7.60
C VAL A 109 -4.49 -6.12 -8.36
N ILE A 110 -4.93 -4.91 -8.09
CA ILE A 110 -4.35 -3.68 -8.63
C ILE A 110 -4.04 -2.70 -7.50
N ILE A 111 -2.98 -1.91 -7.64
CA ILE A 111 -2.56 -0.96 -6.59
C ILE A 111 -2.49 0.47 -7.18
N PRO A 112 -3.62 1.10 -7.51
CA PRO A 112 -3.66 2.48 -8.00
C PRO A 112 -3.60 3.50 -6.86
N SER A 113 -3.41 4.76 -7.21
CA SER A 113 -3.55 5.87 -6.27
C SER A 113 -5.03 6.13 -5.92
N ASP A 114 -5.27 6.79 -4.82
CA ASP A 114 -6.56 7.11 -4.22
C ASP A 114 -7.58 7.69 -5.20
N TYR A 115 -7.21 8.74 -5.96
CA TYR A 115 -8.11 9.37 -6.93
C TYR A 115 -8.55 8.40 -8.05
N MET A 116 -7.67 7.45 -8.41
CA MET A 116 -8.00 6.44 -9.42
C MET A 116 -8.89 5.36 -8.82
N VAL A 117 -8.71 5.00 -7.54
CA VAL A 117 -9.66 4.14 -6.80
C VAL A 117 -11.04 4.76 -6.82
N ALA A 118 -11.18 6.06 -6.44
CA ALA A 118 -12.47 6.78 -6.46
C ALA A 118 -13.13 6.73 -7.83
N LYS A 119 -12.35 6.99 -8.91
CA LYS A 119 -12.82 6.92 -10.28
C LYS A 119 -13.34 5.53 -10.64
N MET A 120 -12.57 4.50 -10.34
CA MET A 120 -12.92 3.11 -10.67
C MET A 120 -14.14 2.62 -9.86
N ILE A 121 -14.30 3.06 -8.61
CA ILE A 121 -15.52 2.81 -7.82
C ILE A 121 -16.72 3.45 -8.51
N SER A 122 -16.63 4.72 -8.91
CA SER A 122 -17.73 5.45 -9.56
C SER A 122 -18.16 4.84 -10.89
N GLU A 123 -17.25 4.13 -11.56
CA GLU A 123 -17.51 3.43 -12.82
C GLU A 123 -17.86 1.95 -12.64
N GLY A 124 -17.92 1.45 -11.40
CA GLY A 124 -18.27 0.05 -11.10
C GLY A 124 -17.23 -0.97 -11.59
N MET A 125 -15.96 -0.57 -11.66
CA MET A 125 -14.86 -1.41 -12.16
C MET A 125 -14.23 -2.29 -11.07
N LEU A 126 -14.49 -2.03 -9.79
CA LEU A 126 -13.90 -2.76 -8.67
C LEU A 126 -14.89 -3.71 -8.02
N ALA A 127 -14.41 -4.88 -7.62
CA ALA A 127 -15.17 -5.82 -6.80
C ALA A 127 -15.12 -5.41 -5.33
N LYS A 128 -16.21 -5.66 -4.60
CA LYS A 128 -16.24 -5.46 -3.15
C LYS A 128 -15.35 -6.49 -2.45
N LEU A 129 -14.67 -6.03 -1.41
CA LEU A 129 -13.82 -6.85 -0.56
C LEU A 129 -14.64 -7.66 0.45
N ASP A 130 -14.24 -8.90 0.69
CA ASP A 130 -14.75 -9.73 1.78
C ASP A 130 -13.76 -9.66 2.97
N TYR A 131 -14.06 -8.84 3.94
CA TYR A 131 -13.25 -8.65 5.14
C TYR A 131 -13.16 -9.88 6.04
N GLY A 132 -14.05 -10.86 5.88
CA GLY A 132 -13.88 -12.18 6.50
C GLY A 132 -12.59 -12.89 6.07
N ASN A 133 -12.08 -12.54 4.89
CA ASN A 133 -10.83 -13.05 4.34
C ASN A 133 -9.63 -12.10 4.53
N ILE A 134 -9.81 -10.92 5.14
CA ILE A 134 -8.77 -9.89 5.33
C ILE A 134 -8.66 -9.53 6.82
N PRO A 135 -8.35 -10.49 7.71
CA PRO A 135 -8.30 -10.22 9.16
C PRO A 135 -7.24 -9.19 9.55
N ASN A 136 -6.18 -9.06 8.74
CA ASN A 136 -5.09 -8.12 8.98
C ASN A 136 -5.47 -6.65 8.71
N PHE A 137 -6.66 -6.36 8.17
CA PHE A 137 -7.14 -4.98 8.04
C PHE A 137 -7.15 -4.25 9.39
N GLN A 138 -7.32 -4.97 10.50
CA GLN A 138 -7.21 -4.41 11.84
C GLN A 138 -5.85 -3.76 12.15
N ASN A 139 -4.79 -4.10 11.39
CA ASN A 139 -3.45 -3.55 11.58
C ASN A 139 -3.24 -2.24 10.80
N ILE A 140 -4.19 -1.83 9.95
CA ILE A 140 -4.17 -0.52 9.31
C ILE A 140 -4.50 0.53 10.37
N ASP A 141 -3.70 1.59 10.46
CA ASP A 141 -3.96 2.70 11.38
C ASP A 141 -5.32 3.34 11.09
N GLU A 142 -6.04 3.75 12.14
CA GLU A 142 -7.38 4.29 12.02
C GLU A 142 -7.44 5.55 11.16
N GLU A 143 -6.39 6.37 11.19
CA GLU A 143 -6.30 7.60 10.39
C GLU A 143 -6.31 7.36 8.87
N TYR A 144 -5.93 6.15 8.41
CA TYR A 144 -5.92 5.79 6.98
C TYR A 144 -7.15 5.01 6.55
N ARG A 145 -8.03 4.64 7.50
CA ARG A 145 -9.28 3.94 7.18
C ARG A 145 -10.37 4.93 6.83
N ASN A 146 -11.33 4.49 6.01
CA ASN A 146 -12.51 5.26 5.64
C ASN A 146 -12.18 6.62 5.01
N ALA A 147 -11.11 6.68 4.23
CA ALA A 147 -10.71 7.88 3.51
C ALA A 147 -11.77 8.27 2.46
N ASP A 148 -11.83 9.56 2.12
CA ASP A 148 -12.85 10.12 1.24
C ASP A 148 -13.00 9.42 -0.13
N TYR A 149 -11.95 8.78 -0.62
CA TYR A 149 -11.97 8.04 -1.88
C TYR A 149 -12.69 6.68 -1.80
N ASP A 150 -12.79 6.08 -0.61
CA ASP A 150 -13.54 4.86 -0.30
C ASP A 150 -14.02 4.90 1.17
N PRO A 151 -15.07 5.69 1.48
CA PRO A 151 -15.46 6.02 2.85
C PRO A 151 -15.87 4.85 3.72
N THR A 152 -16.11 3.70 3.13
CA THR A 152 -16.51 2.48 3.84
C THR A 152 -15.45 1.37 3.72
N ASN A 153 -14.35 1.62 3.03
CA ASN A 153 -13.35 0.62 2.64
C ASN A 153 -13.95 -0.62 1.96
N GLU A 154 -15.09 -0.48 1.28
CA GLU A 154 -15.73 -1.62 0.62
C GLU A 154 -14.92 -2.17 -0.56
N TYR A 155 -14.04 -1.37 -1.15
CA TYR A 155 -13.33 -1.70 -2.39
C TYR A 155 -11.81 -1.70 -2.27
N SER A 156 -11.26 -1.08 -1.24
CA SER A 156 -9.81 -0.91 -1.11
C SER A 156 -9.30 -1.08 0.31
N VAL A 157 -8.02 -1.49 0.39
CA VAL A 157 -7.23 -1.49 1.62
C VAL A 157 -6.05 -0.54 1.41
N PRO A 158 -5.80 0.44 2.29
CA PRO A 158 -4.62 1.28 2.22
C PRO A 158 -3.34 0.44 2.24
N TYR A 159 -2.43 0.69 1.29
CA TYR A 159 -1.20 -0.08 1.14
C TYR A 159 0.04 0.75 1.47
N MET A 160 0.16 1.93 0.89
CA MET A 160 1.32 2.78 1.02
C MET A 160 0.92 4.26 1.07
N LEU A 161 1.55 5.02 1.95
CA LEU A 161 1.49 6.47 2.00
C LEU A 161 2.83 7.02 1.51
N CYS A 162 2.78 7.98 0.58
CA CYS A 162 3.96 8.65 0.08
C CYS A 162 3.88 10.15 0.34
N THR A 163 5.02 10.76 0.64
CA THR A 163 5.19 12.21 0.69
C THR A 163 6.04 12.66 -0.49
N THR A 164 5.62 13.74 -1.14
CA THR A 164 6.37 14.33 -2.25
C THR A 164 7.29 15.43 -1.74
N GLY A 165 8.53 15.46 -2.20
CA GLY A 165 9.53 16.44 -1.80
C GLY A 165 10.52 16.74 -2.93
N ILE A 166 11.33 17.79 -2.74
CA ILE A 166 12.43 18.12 -3.65
C ILE A 166 13.67 17.37 -3.20
N ILE A 167 14.21 16.53 -4.06
CA ILE A 167 15.53 15.91 -3.90
C ILE A 167 16.52 16.73 -4.71
N TYR A 168 17.64 17.10 -4.11
CA TYR A 168 18.68 17.88 -4.80
C TYR A 168 20.08 17.36 -4.52
N ASN A 169 20.98 17.53 -5.49
CA ASN A 169 22.38 17.16 -5.35
C ASN A 169 23.14 18.28 -4.62
N THR A 170 23.63 18.03 -3.42
CA THR A 170 24.33 19.01 -2.57
C THR A 170 25.68 19.45 -3.15
N THR A 171 26.21 18.78 -4.17
CA THR A 171 27.44 19.19 -4.87
C THR A 171 27.18 20.12 -6.06
N MET A 172 25.90 20.27 -6.47
CA MET A 172 25.47 21.09 -7.60
C MET A 172 24.58 22.26 -7.19
N VAL A 173 24.00 22.19 -6.01
CA VAL A 173 23.04 23.17 -5.49
C VAL A 173 23.59 23.75 -4.20
N ASP A 174 24.10 24.99 -4.24
CA ASP A 174 24.76 25.66 -3.11
C ASP A 174 23.82 25.93 -1.93
N LYS A 175 22.54 26.16 -2.22
CA LYS A 175 21.53 26.46 -1.21
C LYS A 175 20.33 25.52 -1.36
N ALA A 176 20.00 24.83 -0.27
CA ALA A 176 18.83 23.95 -0.23
C ALA A 176 17.56 24.65 -0.73
N PRO A 177 16.79 24.02 -1.63
CA PRO A 177 15.47 24.53 -2.01
C PRO A 177 14.56 24.64 -0.79
N THR A 178 13.78 25.70 -0.73
CA THR A 178 12.86 25.97 0.40
C THR A 178 11.42 26.15 -0.04
N SER A 179 11.19 26.16 -1.34
CA SER A 179 9.88 26.36 -1.96
C SER A 179 9.75 25.53 -3.22
N TRP A 180 8.52 25.11 -3.54
CA TRP A 180 8.21 24.51 -4.83
C TRP A 180 8.53 25.42 -6.00
N ALA A 181 8.47 26.76 -5.80
CA ALA A 181 8.84 27.74 -6.82
C ALA A 181 10.32 27.64 -7.26
N ASP A 182 11.20 27.07 -6.44
CA ASP A 182 12.61 26.83 -6.78
C ASP A 182 12.77 25.90 -8.00
N LEU A 183 11.73 25.09 -8.32
CA LEU A 183 11.70 24.25 -9.53
C LEU A 183 11.46 25.06 -10.82
N TRP A 184 11.32 26.38 -10.75
CA TRP A 184 11.25 27.31 -11.90
C TRP A 184 12.46 28.24 -11.96
N ASP A 185 13.52 27.95 -11.20
CA ASP A 185 14.73 28.75 -11.23
C ASP A 185 15.60 28.37 -12.45
N GLU A 186 15.80 29.34 -13.35
CA GLU A 186 16.57 29.17 -14.58
C GLU A 186 18.02 28.71 -14.34
N ARG A 187 18.56 28.91 -13.13
CA ARG A 187 19.91 28.41 -12.77
C ARG A 187 20.04 26.89 -12.86
N TYR A 188 18.91 26.17 -12.75
CA TYR A 188 18.88 24.71 -12.80
C TYR A 188 18.43 24.16 -14.16
N SER A 189 18.31 25.03 -15.17
CA SER A 189 17.89 24.63 -16.52
C SER A 189 18.73 23.45 -17.06
N GLY A 190 18.06 22.47 -17.61
CA GLY A 190 18.69 21.23 -18.11
C GLY A 190 19.15 20.24 -17.03
N ASN A 191 18.94 20.56 -15.74
CA ASN A 191 19.34 19.70 -14.61
C ASN A 191 18.16 19.40 -13.66
N MET A 192 16.95 19.65 -14.09
CA MET A 192 15.75 19.35 -13.32
C MET A 192 14.99 18.15 -13.88
N LEU A 193 14.37 17.39 -12.99
CA LEU A 193 13.42 16.35 -13.33
C LEU A 193 12.08 16.67 -12.67
N MET A 194 11.01 16.46 -13.39
CA MET A 194 9.64 16.55 -12.91
C MET A 194 8.94 15.20 -13.07
N PHE A 195 7.97 14.90 -12.24
CA PHE A 195 7.16 13.70 -12.35
C PHE A 195 6.48 13.60 -13.72
N ASN A 196 6.49 12.38 -14.27
CA ASN A 196 5.65 12.00 -15.40
C ASN A 196 4.24 11.56 -14.97
N ASN A 197 3.80 11.98 -13.80
CA ASN A 197 2.46 11.80 -13.26
C ASN A 197 1.75 13.14 -13.28
N SER A 198 0.62 13.21 -13.97
CA SER A 198 -0.12 14.46 -14.19
C SER A 198 -0.61 15.10 -12.88
N ARG A 199 -1.03 14.29 -11.90
CA ARG A 199 -1.53 14.77 -10.62
C ARG A 199 -0.43 15.36 -9.75
N ASP A 200 0.71 14.69 -9.67
CA ASP A 200 1.85 15.18 -8.88
C ASP A 200 2.44 16.45 -9.50
N ALA A 201 2.62 16.46 -10.83
CA ALA A 201 3.09 17.65 -11.54
C ALA A 201 2.14 18.85 -11.34
N TYR A 202 0.81 18.62 -11.44
CA TYR A 202 -0.19 19.64 -11.18
C TYR A 202 -0.10 20.15 -9.74
N ALA A 203 -0.04 19.25 -8.75
CA ALA A 203 0.03 19.61 -7.33
C ALA A 203 1.26 20.46 -7.02
N ILE A 204 2.41 20.12 -7.56
CA ILE A 204 3.66 20.88 -7.39
C ILE A 204 3.50 22.30 -7.95
N ALA A 205 2.94 22.44 -9.16
CA ALA A 205 2.72 23.75 -9.76
C ALA A 205 1.63 24.55 -9.03
N ALA A 206 0.58 23.91 -8.54
CA ALA A 206 -0.44 24.54 -7.71
C ALA A 206 0.15 25.12 -6.42
N PHE A 207 0.98 24.33 -5.71
CA PHE A 207 1.70 24.86 -4.54
C PHE A 207 2.66 26.00 -4.89
N ALA A 208 3.34 25.94 -6.03
CA ALA A 208 4.23 27.02 -6.47
C ALA A 208 3.50 28.32 -6.81
N THR A 209 2.22 28.26 -7.15
CA THR A 209 1.36 29.43 -7.47
C THR A 209 0.42 29.81 -6.33
N GLY A 210 0.36 29.01 -5.25
CA GLY A 210 -0.56 29.22 -4.13
C GLY A 210 -2.00 28.78 -4.43
N ASN A 211 -2.20 27.99 -5.49
CA ASN A 211 -3.50 27.45 -5.88
C ASN A 211 -3.84 26.15 -5.14
N SER A 212 -5.11 25.75 -5.17
CA SER A 212 -5.59 24.49 -4.64
C SER A 212 -5.13 23.31 -5.51
N ILE A 213 -4.74 22.19 -4.87
CA ILE A 213 -4.53 20.91 -5.56
C ILE A 213 -5.84 20.25 -6.01
N ASN A 214 -6.97 20.74 -5.47
CA ASN A 214 -8.32 20.33 -5.83
C ASN A 214 -9.06 21.53 -6.42
N PRO A 215 -8.82 21.87 -7.71
CA PRO A 215 -9.42 23.04 -8.35
C PRO A 215 -10.94 22.93 -8.40
N GLN A 216 -11.60 24.08 -8.28
CA GLN A 216 -13.06 24.18 -8.32
C GLN A 216 -13.56 24.74 -9.66
N SER A 217 -12.66 25.23 -10.51
CA SER A 217 -12.99 25.78 -11.82
C SER A 217 -11.95 25.44 -12.89
N THR A 218 -12.33 25.60 -14.14
CA THR A 218 -11.42 25.43 -15.29
C THR A 218 -10.34 26.49 -15.29
N GLU A 219 -10.66 27.70 -14.85
CA GLU A 219 -9.74 28.83 -14.79
C GLU A 219 -8.58 28.56 -13.83
N GLU A 220 -8.84 27.94 -12.66
CA GLU A 220 -7.81 27.52 -11.72
C GLU A 220 -6.90 26.44 -12.33
N VAL A 221 -7.48 25.51 -13.09
CA VAL A 221 -6.71 24.48 -13.81
C VAL A 221 -5.81 25.13 -14.85
N ASP A 222 -6.35 26.06 -15.64
CA ASP A 222 -5.62 26.72 -16.73
C ASP A 222 -4.44 27.52 -16.19
N GLU A 223 -4.59 28.24 -15.06
CA GLU A 223 -3.51 28.98 -14.41
C GLU A 223 -2.34 28.06 -14.04
N VAL A 224 -2.63 26.92 -13.40
CA VAL A 224 -1.62 25.95 -12.99
C VAL A 224 -0.96 25.29 -14.21
N VAL A 225 -1.73 24.99 -15.24
CA VAL A 225 -1.21 24.44 -16.52
C VAL A 225 -0.30 25.44 -17.23
N GLU A 226 -0.65 26.71 -17.26
CA GLU A 226 0.23 27.75 -17.83
C GLU A 226 1.55 27.84 -17.04
N LYS A 227 1.51 27.74 -15.71
CA LYS A 227 2.71 27.67 -14.88
C LYS A 227 3.58 26.46 -15.25
N LEU A 228 2.99 25.27 -15.43
CA LEU A 228 3.73 24.06 -15.87
C LEU A 228 4.37 24.26 -17.25
N LYS A 229 3.69 24.92 -18.19
CA LYS A 229 4.26 25.23 -19.51
C LYS A 229 5.51 26.07 -19.43
N THR A 230 5.61 26.98 -18.46
CA THR A 230 6.83 27.80 -18.27
C THR A 230 8.01 27.01 -17.70
N GLN A 231 7.78 25.86 -17.07
CA GLN A 231 8.84 24.98 -16.60
C GLN A 231 9.43 24.11 -17.72
N LYS A 232 8.61 23.73 -18.70
CA LYS A 232 8.99 22.76 -19.73
C LYS A 232 10.31 23.06 -20.47
N PRO A 233 10.68 24.32 -20.73
CA PRO A 233 11.95 24.66 -21.38
C PRO A 233 13.15 24.65 -20.41
N LEU A 234 12.94 24.55 -19.09
CA LEU A 234 13.98 24.48 -18.06
C LEU A 234 14.52 23.08 -17.86
#